data_9fd27cf4c7d5096cfda3a60aba878193
#
_entry.id   9fd27cf4c7d5096cfda3a60aba878193
#
_cell.length_a   1.000
_cell.length_b   1.000
_cell.length_c   1.000
_cell.angle_alpha   90.00
_cell.angle_beta   90.00
_cell.angle_gamma   90.00
#
_symmetry.space_group_name_H-M   'P 1'
#
loop_
_entity.id
_entity.type
_entity.pdbx_description
1 polymer ?
#
loop_
_entity_poly.entity_id
_entity_poly.type
_entity_poly.pdbx_seq_one_letter_code
_entity_poly.pdbx_strand_id
1 'polypeptide(L)'
;MKKRVLAAVCMAAMAVTACSGGAEGEGAQAGGKQKLVLSTYGLSEDISAEEVYAPFEEQFNCQIVTETGGTNDRYTKLKADSETTIDVIELSQAMAAKGAEEGLFETIDLSKIEHASDLIAAAKTLADNGQGVPYTINSIGIMYNPEAVGFEITGFDDLWKPELAG
;
A
#
# COMPACT_ATOMS: atom_id res chain seq x y z
N MET A 1 -51.34 -32.21 20.34
CA MET A 1 -52.43 -31.22 20.57
C MET A 1 -51.98 -29.92 19.93
N LYS A 2 -52.43 -29.61 18.69
CA LYS A 2 -53.47 -28.63 18.34
C LYS A 2 -53.21 -27.28 19.02
N LYS A 3 -52.88 -26.19 18.26
CA LYS A 3 -53.71 -25.30 17.40
C LYS A 3 -52.75 -24.33 16.68
N ARG A 4 -52.69 -24.18 15.45
CA ARG A 4 -53.34 -23.39 14.39
C ARG A 4 -53.95 -22.06 14.82
N VAL A 5 -53.45 -20.94 14.24
CA VAL A 5 -54.17 -19.72 13.77
C VAL A 5 -53.10 -19.00 12.89
N LEU A 6 -53.16 -18.82 11.70
CA LEU A 6 -53.89 -18.35 10.50
C LEU A 6 -54.29 -16.89 10.57
N ALA A 7 -54.01 -16.21 9.48
CA ALA A 7 -54.52 -14.95 8.93
C ALA A 7 -53.62 -13.74 9.09
N ALA A 8 -53.41 -12.85 8.12
CA ALA A 8 -53.96 -12.59 6.77
C ALA A 8 -53.00 -11.62 6.06
N VAL A 9 -52.66 -11.84 4.85
CA VAL A 9 -52.93 -11.13 3.62
C VAL A 9 -53.26 -9.62 3.76
N CYS A 10 -52.33 -8.80 3.20
CA CYS A 10 -52.69 -7.60 2.49
C CYS A 10 -51.75 -7.41 1.32
N MET A 11 -52.21 -7.80 0.15
CA MET A 11 -51.72 -7.37 -1.15
C MET A 11 -52.06 -5.89 -1.33
N ALA A 12 -51.04 -5.13 -1.75
CA ALA A 12 -51.31 -3.90 -2.50
C ALA A 12 -50.33 -3.91 -3.67
N ALA A 13 -50.87 -4.34 -4.79
CA ALA A 13 -50.28 -4.18 -6.10
C ALA A 13 -50.38 -2.73 -6.52
N MET A 14 -49.29 -2.14 -6.99
CA MET A 14 -49.36 -1.07 -7.97
C MET A 14 -48.38 -1.33 -9.07
N ALA A 15 -48.94 -1.36 -10.22
CA ALA A 15 -48.38 -1.72 -11.48
C ALA A 15 -47.64 -0.54 -12.14
N VAL A 16 -46.61 -0.93 -12.87
CA VAL A 16 -46.27 -0.50 -14.24
C VAL A 16 -45.75 0.93 -14.45
N THR A 17 -44.49 1.03 -14.88
CA THR A 17 -44.26 1.44 -16.28
C THR A 17 -42.88 0.97 -16.70
N ALA A 18 -42.83 0.17 -17.73
CA ALA A 18 -41.65 -0.21 -18.47
C ALA A 18 -41.16 1.01 -19.29
N CYS A 19 -39.85 1.27 -19.25
CA CYS A 19 -39.13 1.83 -20.36
C CYS A 19 -37.73 1.25 -20.39
N SER A 20 -37.44 0.60 -21.49
CA SER A 20 -36.18 0.01 -21.88
C SER A 20 -35.04 1.05 -21.93
N GLY A 21 -33.87 0.61 -21.56
CA GLY A 21 -32.63 1.36 -21.82
C GLY A 21 -31.55 0.83 -20.89
N GLY A 22 -30.69 -0.05 -21.42
CA GLY A 22 -29.55 -0.58 -20.68
C GLY A 22 -28.57 0.52 -20.32
N ALA A 23 -28.10 0.43 -19.11
CA ALA A 23 -26.81 0.92 -18.66
C ALA A 23 -26.55 0.23 -17.34
N GLU A 24 -25.45 -0.45 -17.26
CA GLU A 24 -24.87 -1.00 -16.06
C GLU A 24 -24.79 0.13 -15.02
N GLY A 25 -25.58 0.00 -13.99
CA GLY A 25 -25.58 0.95 -12.89
C GLY A 25 -24.58 0.51 -11.85
N GLU A 26 -23.40 1.10 -11.90
CA GLU A 26 -22.59 1.23 -10.71
C GLU A 26 -23.45 1.80 -9.60
N GLY A 27 -23.51 1.08 -8.49
CA GLY A 27 -24.18 1.51 -7.30
C GLY A 27 -23.54 2.79 -6.78
N ALA A 28 -24.13 3.93 -7.09
CA ALA A 28 -23.80 5.20 -6.49
C ALA A 28 -24.04 5.11 -4.98
N GLN A 29 -23.00 4.88 -4.25
CA GLN A 29 -22.96 4.99 -2.80
C GLN A 29 -23.10 6.47 -2.45
N ALA A 30 -24.14 6.80 -1.72
CA ALA A 30 -24.47 8.15 -1.32
C ALA A 30 -23.33 8.80 -0.53
N GLY A 31 -22.74 9.85 -1.08
CA GLY A 31 -22.25 11.03 -0.35
C GLY A 31 -20.97 10.94 0.49
N GLY A 32 -20.25 9.82 0.56
CA GLY A 32 -18.96 9.73 1.27
C GLY A 32 -17.77 9.68 0.30
N LYS A 33 -16.65 10.34 0.65
CA LYS A 33 -15.38 10.15 -0.07
C LYS A 33 -14.98 8.66 -0.04
N GLN A 34 -14.49 8.15 -1.16
CA GLN A 34 -13.90 6.81 -1.19
C GLN A 34 -12.69 6.76 -0.25
N LYS A 35 -12.59 5.73 0.58
CA LYS A 35 -11.40 5.54 1.42
C LYS A 35 -10.36 4.75 0.67
N LEU A 36 -9.10 5.15 0.85
CA LEU A 36 -7.91 4.43 0.38
C LEU A 36 -7.04 4.14 1.61
N VAL A 37 -6.84 2.88 1.91
CA VAL A 37 -6.05 2.44 3.07
C VAL A 37 -4.60 2.22 2.64
N LEU A 38 -3.70 3.05 3.20
CA LEU A 38 -2.26 2.99 2.97
C LEU A 38 -1.56 2.39 4.19
N SER A 39 -0.95 1.23 4.02
CA SER A 39 -0.11 0.62 5.04
C SER A 39 1.34 1.09 4.88
N THR A 40 1.83 1.90 5.82
CA THR A 40 3.08 2.65 5.71
C THR A 40 4.00 2.49 6.92
N TYR A 41 5.24 2.95 6.80
CA TYR A 41 6.21 3.01 7.90
C TYR A 41 5.92 4.13 8.90
N GLY A 42 5.12 5.12 8.54
CA GLY A 42 4.87 6.30 9.37
C GLY A 42 6.04 7.26 9.45
N LEU A 43 6.91 7.28 8.46
CA LEU A 43 8.02 8.23 8.39
C LEU A 43 7.52 9.57 7.88
N SER A 44 7.85 10.65 8.62
CA SER A 44 7.47 12.03 8.25
C SER A 44 5.97 12.17 7.93
N GLU A 45 5.12 11.59 8.77
CA GLU A 45 3.67 11.53 8.53
C GLU A 45 3.03 12.90 8.38
N ASP A 46 3.47 13.88 9.16
CA ASP A 46 3.02 15.27 9.08
C ASP A 46 3.31 15.90 7.72
N ILE A 47 4.54 15.77 7.23
CA ILE A 47 4.95 16.26 5.91
C ILE A 47 4.21 15.48 4.81
N SER A 48 4.13 14.17 4.93
CA SER A 48 3.44 13.34 3.95
C SER A 48 1.94 13.67 3.88
N ALA A 49 1.31 13.94 5.01
CA ALA A 49 -0.10 14.32 5.06
C ALA A 49 -0.35 15.66 4.38
N GLU A 50 0.53 16.65 4.56
CA GLU A 50 0.37 18.00 4.00
C GLU A 50 0.77 18.05 2.52
N GLU A 51 1.92 17.47 2.16
CA GLU A 51 2.53 17.67 0.85
C GLU A 51 2.16 16.60 -0.18
N VAL A 52 1.71 15.43 0.27
CA VAL A 52 1.39 14.28 -0.60
C VAL A 52 -0.07 13.87 -0.50
N TYR A 53 -0.55 13.58 0.72
CA TYR A 53 -1.88 12.98 0.85
C TYR A 53 -2.98 14.01 0.62
N ALA A 54 -2.89 15.21 1.18
CA ALA A 54 -3.93 16.22 1.02
C ALA A 54 -4.14 16.65 -0.45
N PRO A 55 -3.10 16.92 -1.26
CA PRO A 55 -3.27 17.17 -2.68
C PRO A 55 -3.88 16.00 -3.45
N PHE A 56 -3.49 14.77 -3.12
CA PHE A 56 -4.05 13.57 -3.74
C PHE A 56 -5.53 13.40 -3.39
N GLU A 57 -5.90 13.56 -2.12
CA GLU A 57 -7.29 13.49 -1.66
C GLU A 57 -8.19 14.52 -2.33
N GLU A 58 -7.66 15.72 -2.56
CA GLU A 58 -8.38 16.78 -3.27
C GLU A 58 -8.57 16.42 -4.76
N GLN A 59 -7.49 15.98 -5.42
CA GLN A 59 -7.50 15.65 -6.84
C GLN A 59 -8.44 14.48 -7.16
N PHE A 60 -8.44 13.44 -6.32
CA PHE A 60 -9.17 12.20 -6.56
C PHE A 60 -10.46 12.06 -5.75
N ASN A 61 -10.83 13.10 -4.98
CA ASN A 61 -12.01 13.11 -4.10
C ASN A 61 -12.11 11.86 -3.21
N CYS A 62 -10.97 11.45 -2.64
CA CYS A 62 -10.87 10.31 -1.73
C CYS A 62 -10.42 10.75 -0.34
N GLN A 63 -10.27 9.79 0.57
CA GLN A 63 -9.68 9.95 1.90
C GLN A 63 -8.63 8.88 2.10
N ILE A 64 -7.38 9.28 2.36
CA ILE A 64 -6.30 8.36 2.74
C ILE A 64 -6.42 8.05 4.23
N VAL A 65 -6.38 6.76 4.56
CA VAL A 65 -6.33 6.25 5.93
C VAL A 65 -5.04 5.48 6.08
N THR A 66 -4.14 5.96 6.94
CA THR A 66 -2.85 5.32 7.16
C THR A 66 -2.92 4.26 8.25
N GLU A 67 -2.30 3.10 8.00
CA GLU A 67 -1.99 2.09 9.00
C GLU A 67 -0.48 1.97 9.13
N THR A 68 0.07 2.27 10.30
CA THR A 68 1.52 2.31 10.52
C THR A 68 2.04 1.08 11.25
N GLY A 69 3.28 0.71 10.96
CA GLY A 69 3.93 -0.41 11.62
C GLY A 69 5.23 -0.87 10.96
N GLY A 70 5.90 -1.83 11.59
CA GLY A 70 7.10 -2.45 11.03
C GLY A 70 6.81 -3.27 9.78
N THR A 71 7.77 -3.39 8.86
CA THR A 71 7.61 -4.13 7.60
C THR A 71 7.09 -5.55 7.82
N ASN A 72 7.69 -6.29 8.74
CA ASN A 72 7.34 -7.69 8.98
C ASN A 72 5.92 -7.84 9.54
N ASP A 73 5.51 -6.95 10.45
CA ASP A 73 4.19 -6.98 11.05
C ASP A 73 3.11 -6.69 10.01
N ARG A 74 3.31 -5.65 9.21
CA ARG A 74 2.39 -5.26 8.13
C ARG A 74 2.30 -6.32 7.03
N TYR A 75 3.43 -6.91 6.64
CA TYR A 75 3.46 -8.03 5.70
C TYR A 75 2.74 -9.27 6.25
N THR A 76 2.96 -9.60 7.52
CA THR A 76 2.30 -10.75 8.17
C THR A 76 0.80 -10.53 8.28
N LYS A 77 0.37 -9.31 8.62
CA LYS A 77 -1.04 -8.93 8.67
C LYS A 77 -1.69 -9.10 7.30
N LEU A 78 -1.08 -8.56 6.24
CA LEU A 78 -1.57 -8.69 4.87
C LEU A 78 -1.74 -10.16 4.47
N LYS A 79 -0.75 -11.00 4.79
CA LYS A 79 -0.75 -12.43 4.44
C LYS A 79 -1.79 -13.24 5.23
N ALA A 80 -2.06 -12.86 6.46
CA ALA A 80 -3.01 -13.56 7.34
C ALA A 80 -4.48 -13.20 7.05
N ASP A 81 -4.72 -12.06 6.43
CA ASP A 81 -6.06 -11.53 6.17
C ASP A 81 -6.40 -11.63 4.68
N SER A 82 -7.18 -12.66 4.34
CA SER A 82 -7.65 -12.88 2.95
C SER A 82 -8.68 -11.85 2.48
N GLU A 83 -9.24 -11.06 3.40
CA GLU A 83 -10.21 -10.00 3.12
C GLU A 83 -9.64 -8.63 3.53
N THR A 84 -8.33 -8.45 3.35
CA THR A 84 -7.64 -7.22 3.74
C THR A 84 -8.31 -5.97 3.17
N THR A 85 -8.38 -4.94 3.99
CA THR A 85 -8.83 -3.62 3.58
C THR A 85 -7.69 -2.72 3.12
N ILE A 86 -6.46 -3.23 3.05
CA ILE A 86 -5.29 -2.48 2.60
C ILE A 86 -5.32 -2.37 1.08
N ASP A 87 -5.37 -1.15 0.56
CA ASP A 87 -5.33 -0.88 -0.87
C ASP A 87 -3.90 -0.72 -1.38
N VAL A 88 -3.04 -0.09 -0.59
CA VAL A 88 -1.62 0.13 -0.92
C VAL A 88 -0.75 -0.20 0.29
N ILE A 89 0.37 -0.88 0.06
CA ILE A 89 1.33 -1.21 1.11
C ILE A 89 2.75 -0.82 0.71
N GLU A 90 3.44 -0.10 1.59
CA GLU A 90 4.85 0.21 1.47
C GLU A 90 5.70 -0.90 2.10
N LEU A 91 6.63 -1.44 1.36
CA LEU A 91 7.48 -2.54 1.81
C LEU A 91 8.94 -2.29 1.48
N SER A 92 9.83 -2.97 2.20
CA SER A 92 11.22 -3.09 1.75
C SER A 92 11.28 -3.89 0.45
N GLN A 93 12.31 -3.65 -0.37
CA GLN A 93 12.53 -4.38 -1.62
C GLN A 93 12.41 -5.91 -1.46
N ALA A 94 13.03 -6.47 -0.41
CA ALA A 94 12.99 -7.90 -0.16
C ALA A 94 11.58 -8.43 0.12
N MET A 95 10.78 -7.68 0.88
CA MET A 95 9.40 -8.07 1.18
C MET A 95 8.46 -7.84 -0.01
N ALA A 96 8.71 -6.80 -0.80
CA ALA A 96 7.96 -6.59 -2.04
C ALA A 96 8.20 -7.72 -3.05
N ALA A 97 9.47 -8.11 -3.24
CA ALA A 97 9.82 -9.25 -4.09
C ALA A 97 9.16 -10.55 -3.61
N LYS A 98 9.25 -10.83 -2.32
CA LYS A 98 8.62 -12.02 -1.72
C LYS A 98 7.10 -12.01 -1.88
N GLY A 99 6.44 -10.88 -1.66
CA GLY A 99 5.00 -10.76 -1.83
C GLY A 99 4.55 -10.94 -3.28
N ALA A 100 5.34 -10.45 -4.23
CA ALA A 100 5.10 -10.67 -5.65
C ALA A 100 5.22 -12.16 -6.04
N GLU A 101 6.25 -12.86 -5.54
CA GLU A 101 6.41 -14.31 -5.72
C GLU A 101 5.26 -15.12 -5.09
N GLU A 102 4.75 -14.68 -3.96
CA GLU A 102 3.62 -15.29 -3.26
C GLU A 102 2.25 -14.92 -3.88
N GLY A 103 2.22 -14.03 -4.87
CA GLY A 103 0.99 -13.60 -5.55
C GLY A 103 0.07 -12.73 -4.68
N LEU A 104 0.64 -11.98 -3.74
CA LEU A 104 -0.12 -11.13 -2.82
C LEU A 104 -0.53 -9.79 -3.41
N PHE A 105 0.04 -9.41 -4.55
CA PHE A 105 -0.17 -8.09 -5.16
C PHE A 105 -0.73 -8.21 -6.56
N GLU A 106 -1.52 -7.23 -6.93
CA GLU A 106 -1.89 -7.04 -8.33
C GLU A 106 -0.71 -6.49 -9.13
N THR A 107 -0.70 -6.80 -10.41
CA THR A 107 0.32 -6.26 -11.33
C THR A 107 0.06 -4.78 -11.58
N ILE A 108 1.07 -3.96 -11.33
CA ILE A 108 1.00 -2.53 -11.58
C ILE A 108 1.25 -2.26 -13.07
N ASP A 109 0.33 -1.56 -13.70
CA ASP A 109 0.49 -1.08 -15.08
C ASP A 109 1.29 0.23 -15.08
N LEU A 110 2.59 0.12 -15.32
CA LEU A 110 3.50 1.28 -15.32
C LEU A 110 3.15 2.33 -16.38
N SER A 111 2.40 1.96 -17.42
CA SER A 111 1.97 2.93 -18.45
C SER A 111 0.98 3.96 -17.93
N LYS A 112 0.32 3.66 -16.79
CA LYS A 112 -0.61 4.56 -16.11
C LYS A 112 0.06 5.48 -15.08
N ILE A 113 1.36 5.32 -14.88
CA ILE A 113 2.15 6.13 -13.93
C ILE A 113 2.90 7.18 -14.73
N GLU A 114 2.48 8.44 -14.62
CA GLU A 114 2.96 9.56 -15.44
C GLU A 114 4.50 9.69 -15.43
N HIS A 115 5.13 9.52 -14.28
CA HIS A 115 6.58 9.67 -14.09
C HIS A 115 7.35 8.35 -14.01
N ALA A 116 6.78 7.23 -14.47
CA ALA A 116 7.47 5.95 -14.45
C ALA A 116 8.78 5.96 -15.29
N SER A 117 8.82 6.78 -16.36
CA SER A 117 10.02 6.95 -17.18
C SER A 117 11.15 7.70 -16.48
N ASP A 118 10.84 8.49 -15.45
CA ASP A 118 11.78 9.34 -14.74
C ASP A 118 12.48 8.59 -13.59
N LEU A 119 12.08 7.35 -13.35
CA LEU A 119 12.72 6.50 -12.35
C LEU A 119 14.20 6.28 -12.69
N ILE A 120 15.06 6.37 -11.68
CA ILE A 120 16.47 6.01 -11.83
C ILE A 120 16.61 4.53 -12.21
N ALA A 121 17.71 4.16 -12.87
CA ALA A 121 17.89 2.83 -13.45
C ALA A 121 17.63 1.68 -12.46
N ALA A 122 18.11 1.79 -11.22
CA ALA A 122 17.90 0.77 -10.19
C ALA A 122 16.41 0.62 -9.83
N ALA A 123 15.69 1.72 -9.67
CA ALA A 123 14.26 1.74 -9.38
C ALA A 123 13.45 1.19 -10.56
N LYS A 124 13.82 1.59 -11.78
CA LYS A 124 13.15 1.09 -13.00
C LYS A 124 13.28 -0.42 -13.14
N THR A 125 14.43 -1.00 -12.86
CA THR A 125 14.61 -2.46 -12.90
C THR A 125 13.65 -3.19 -11.95
N LEU A 126 13.44 -2.66 -10.74
CA LEU A 126 12.51 -3.24 -9.77
C LEU A 126 11.05 -3.12 -10.23
N ALA A 127 10.68 -1.97 -10.78
CA ALA A 127 9.36 -1.74 -11.32
C ALA A 127 9.06 -2.64 -12.52
N ASP A 128 10.00 -2.76 -13.45
CA ASP A 128 9.88 -3.62 -14.65
C ASP A 128 9.77 -5.12 -14.27
N ASN A 129 10.34 -5.53 -13.13
CA ASN A 129 10.20 -6.89 -12.60
C ASN A 129 8.88 -7.14 -11.84
N GLY A 130 7.98 -6.16 -11.80
CA GLY A 130 6.69 -6.32 -11.12
C GLY A 130 6.76 -6.34 -9.59
N GLN A 131 7.88 -5.88 -9.00
CA GLN A 131 8.09 -5.87 -7.56
C GLN A 131 7.53 -4.62 -6.86
N GLY A 132 6.73 -3.85 -7.57
CA GLY A 132 6.16 -2.58 -7.10
C GLY A 132 6.84 -1.37 -7.72
N VAL A 133 6.43 -0.18 -7.30
CA VAL A 133 7.02 1.10 -7.74
C VAL A 133 7.89 1.65 -6.61
N PRO A 134 9.23 1.64 -6.77
CA PRO A 134 10.14 2.20 -5.77
C PRO A 134 9.98 3.71 -5.68
N TYR A 135 9.89 4.25 -4.48
CA TYR A 135 9.77 5.69 -4.24
C TYR A 135 10.93 6.25 -3.40
N THR A 136 11.67 5.39 -2.69
CA THR A 136 12.84 5.78 -1.90
C THR A 136 13.99 4.81 -2.11
N ILE A 137 15.22 5.33 -1.99
CA ILE A 137 16.44 4.53 -1.93
C ILE A 137 17.20 4.92 -0.67
N ASN A 138 17.52 3.92 0.14
CA ASN A 138 18.31 4.08 1.33
C ASN A 138 19.75 3.60 1.09
N SER A 139 20.69 4.25 1.74
CA SER A 139 22.09 3.85 1.77
C SER A 139 22.50 3.44 3.17
N ILE A 140 23.31 2.41 3.28
CA ILE A 140 23.98 2.01 4.51
C ILE A 140 25.43 2.43 4.39
N GLY A 141 25.91 3.20 5.37
CA GLY A 141 27.29 3.67 5.43
C GLY A 141 27.91 3.41 6.80
N ILE A 142 29.23 3.45 6.84
CA ILE A 142 30.00 3.37 8.08
C ILE A 142 30.26 4.78 8.59
N MET A 143 29.86 5.04 9.82
CA MET A 143 30.19 6.26 10.53
C MET A 143 31.11 5.91 11.69
N TYR A 144 32.28 6.53 11.79
CA TYR A 144 33.25 6.21 12.83
C TYR A 144 33.96 7.46 13.34
N ASN A 145 34.56 7.38 14.53
CA ASN A 145 35.44 8.42 15.06
C ASN A 145 36.89 8.10 14.65
N PRO A 146 37.51 8.88 13.74
CA PRO A 146 38.84 8.58 13.23
C PRO A 146 39.94 8.65 14.29
N GLU A 147 39.77 9.49 15.33
CA GLU A 147 40.74 9.55 16.42
C GLU A 147 40.71 8.31 17.30
N ALA A 148 39.53 7.72 17.51
CA ALA A 148 39.38 6.50 18.31
C ALA A 148 39.83 5.26 17.54
N VAL A 149 39.60 5.22 16.22
CA VAL A 149 39.96 4.08 15.37
C VAL A 149 41.44 4.09 15.00
N GLY A 150 42.05 5.27 14.81
CA GLY A 150 43.48 5.45 14.54
C GLY A 150 43.91 5.09 13.13
N PHE A 151 43.00 4.70 12.24
CA PHE A 151 43.23 4.48 10.83
C PHE A 151 41.98 4.85 9.99
N GLU A 152 42.15 4.98 8.69
CA GLU A 152 41.04 5.28 7.79
C GLU A 152 40.25 4.00 7.47
N ILE A 153 38.91 4.06 7.65
CA ILE A 153 37.99 3.02 7.19
C ILE A 153 37.54 3.40 5.79
N THR A 154 37.87 2.57 4.80
CA THR A 154 37.58 2.79 3.39
C THR A 154 36.44 1.90 2.86
N GLY A 155 36.07 0.88 3.60
CA GLY A 155 35.00 -0.03 3.22
C GLY A 155 34.58 -0.96 4.37
N PHE A 156 33.56 -1.77 4.09
CA PHE A 156 33.02 -2.71 5.09
C PHE A 156 34.03 -3.78 5.49
N ASP A 157 34.96 -4.14 4.61
CA ASP A 157 36.01 -5.13 4.90
C ASP A 157 36.94 -4.68 6.04
N ASP A 158 37.11 -3.37 6.22
CA ASP A 158 37.91 -2.81 7.29
C ASP A 158 37.35 -3.10 8.69
N LEU A 159 36.03 -3.38 8.78
CA LEU A 159 35.38 -3.72 10.05
C LEU A 159 35.86 -5.06 10.65
N TRP A 160 36.52 -5.90 9.86
CA TRP A 160 37.06 -7.18 10.29
C TRP A 160 38.54 -7.11 10.70
N LYS A 161 39.12 -5.91 10.70
CA LYS A 161 40.50 -5.72 11.13
C LYS A 161 40.67 -6.00 12.61
N PRO A 162 41.74 -6.73 13.02
CA PRO A 162 41.98 -7.08 14.42
C PRO A 162 42.02 -5.86 15.36
N GLU A 163 42.42 -4.70 14.86
CA GLU A 163 42.49 -3.45 15.63
C GLU A 163 41.11 -2.96 16.11
N LEU A 164 40.02 -3.44 15.50
CA LEU A 164 38.65 -3.16 15.91
C LEU A 164 38.04 -4.25 16.80
N ALA A 165 38.77 -5.32 17.07
CA ALA A 165 38.33 -6.37 18.01
C ALA A 165 38.39 -5.82 19.44
N GLY A 166 37.19 -5.66 20.06
CA GLY A 166 37.05 -5.25 21.46
C GLY A 166 37.09 -6.40 22.46
#